data_ed93fa9df21d160e1f05b9ac2ad73bb1
#
_entry.id   ed93fa9df21d160e1f05b9ac2ad73bb1
#
_cell.length_a   1.000
_cell.length_b   1.000
_cell.length_c   1.000
_cell.angle_alpha   90.00
_cell.angle_beta   90.00
_cell.angle_gamma   90.00
#
_symmetry.space_group_name_H-M   'P 1'
#
loop_
_entity.id
_entity.type
_entity.pdbx_description
1 polymer ?
#
loop_
_entity_poly.entity_id
_entity_poly.type
_entity_poly.pdbx_seq_one_letter_code
_entity_poly.pdbx_strand_id
1 'polypeptide(L)'
;MKKKFITSSFLLLIGGLITKLLGMIIKIIISSRIGINGLALYMLVLPTFSLLITVSQAGVPLALSKLVASSNKRPHELYSTLLLFLGVYNIILLFLVLISANFISTNLLHNNSCYLPVIGIAFVIPFTTLSSIIRSYFIGIGNMLPPVISNLIENFIRFIFAYYLLGFFTDYSTSIIVFIIIIFNIVSELISTLFLLIFIPKRKRRITFNNSYLKEVMCLAIPNLFSSFIGSFTYFLEPIILLLLSSSNNISIDYGILTGYVYPLLLLPTFFVNATAQALLPILSNSNNKNTNKLLRFIIFIILLFSIGTTFVFLLFGDKLLLFIYHNYFGFKYLRILSLFSFFLYIQPIFSIIFLSIGKTKYIFYTTLVSSFIRLSTMIIFLLFDFEIYSLIYSFLINVFCTFIYQIYLIKKEDILLF
;
A
#
# COMPACT_ATOMS: atom_id res chain seq x y z
N MET A 1 10.90 -30.12 -4.85
CA MET A 1 10.89 -28.64 -5.04
C MET A 1 9.49 -28.08 -5.29
N LYS A 2 8.69 -28.58 -6.24
CA LYS A 2 7.32 -28.04 -6.54
C LYS A 2 6.39 -27.96 -5.31
N LYS A 3 6.33 -29.01 -4.47
CA LYS A 3 5.44 -29.03 -3.29
C LYS A 3 5.83 -27.97 -2.25
N LYS A 4 7.13 -27.76 -1.99
CA LYS A 4 7.63 -26.74 -1.06
C LYS A 4 7.37 -25.32 -1.57
N PHE A 5 7.47 -25.09 -2.88
CA PHE A 5 7.15 -23.81 -3.51
C PHE A 5 5.66 -23.48 -3.41
N ILE A 6 4.78 -24.44 -3.70
CA ILE A 6 3.33 -24.27 -3.59
C ILE A 6 2.91 -23.95 -2.16
N THR A 7 3.44 -24.71 -1.16
CA THR A 7 3.12 -24.42 0.25
C THR A 7 3.63 -23.05 0.70
N SER A 8 4.82 -22.62 0.25
CA SER A 8 5.37 -21.31 0.58
C SER A 8 4.55 -20.17 -0.04
N SER A 9 4.12 -20.31 -1.29
CA SER A 9 3.26 -19.34 -1.97
C SER A 9 1.88 -19.25 -1.30
N PHE A 10 1.31 -20.38 -0.89
CA PHE A 10 0.03 -20.42 -0.17
C PHE A 10 0.11 -19.77 1.21
N LEU A 11 1.21 -19.96 1.93
CA LEU A 11 1.47 -19.27 3.21
C LEU A 11 1.55 -17.75 3.04
N LEU A 12 2.24 -17.26 1.99
CA LEU A 12 2.30 -15.83 1.70
C LEU A 12 0.91 -15.25 1.37
N LEU A 13 0.08 -15.99 0.62
CA LEU A 13 -1.27 -15.58 0.27
C LEU A 13 -2.17 -15.46 1.52
N ILE A 14 -2.22 -16.51 2.34
CA ILE A 14 -3.04 -16.50 3.57
C ILE A 14 -2.53 -15.44 4.55
N GLY A 15 -1.21 -15.41 4.80
CA GLY A 15 -0.61 -14.42 5.67
C GLY A 15 -0.88 -13.00 5.20
N GLY A 16 -0.73 -12.73 3.89
CA GLY A 16 -1.05 -11.43 3.30
C GLY A 16 -2.52 -11.05 3.42
N LEU A 17 -3.43 -12.02 3.33
CA LEU A 17 -4.87 -11.80 3.48
C LEU A 17 -5.22 -11.45 4.94
N ILE A 18 -4.70 -12.22 5.89
CA ILE A 18 -4.91 -11.97 7.32
C ILE A 18 -4.33 -10.60 7.73
N THR A 19 -3.10 -10.26 7.29
CA THR A 19 -2.48 -8.96 7.61
C THR A 19 -3.27 -7.78 7.06
N LYS A 20 -3.86 -7.91 5.86
CA LYS A 20 -4.73 -6.86 5.28
C LYS A 20 -6.05 -6.71 6.03
N LEU A 21 -6.67 -7.81 6.42
CA LEU A 21 -7.88 -7.78 7.25
C LEU A 21 -7.60 -7.15 8.62
N LEU A 22 -6.51 -7.55 9.28
CA LEU A 22 -6.09 -6.92 10.55
C LEU A 22 -5.82 -5.43 10.38
N GLY A 23 -5.10 -5.03 9.32
CA GLY A 23 -4.85 -3.61 9.02
C GLY A 23 -6.12 -2.80 8.83
N MET A 24 -7.15 -3.37 8.20
CA MET A 24 -8.46 -2.74 8.08
C MET A 24 -9.17 -2.61 9.44
N ILE A 25 -9.18 -3.67 10.26
CA ILE A 25 -9.77 -3.64 11.60
C ILE A 25 -9.09 -2.58 12.47
N ILE A 26 -7.75 -2.51 12.43
CA ILE A 26 -6.97 -1.49 13.12
C ILE A 26 -7.41 -0.09 12.68
N LYS A 27 -7.56 0.14 11.37
CA LYS A 27 -8.00 1.43 10.83
C LYS A 27 -9.41 1.81 11.29
N ILE A 28 -10.33 0.84 11.35
CA ILE A 28 -11.69 1.03 11.87
C ILE A 28 -11.63 1.45 13.35
N ILE A 29 -10.86 0.74 14.17
CA ILE A 29 -10.72 1.03 15.60
C ILE A 29 -10.11 2.42 15.81
N ILE A 30 -9.04 2.75 15.09
CA ILE A 30 -8.42 4.06 15.16
C ILE A 30 -9.44 5.14 14.82
N SER A 31 -10.14 5.01 13.68
CA SER A 31 -11.11 6.02 13.23
C SER A 31 -12.27 6.23 14.21
N SER A 32 -12.73 5.17 14.88
CA SER A 32 -13.78 5.26 15.89
C SER A 32 -13.32 5.93 17.20
N ARG A 33 -12.02 5.81 17.55
CA ARG A 33 -11.46 6.32 18.80
C ARG A 33 -11.03 7.78 18.75
N ILE A 34 -10.48 8.23 17.62
CA ILE A 34 -9.86 9.57 17.51
C ILE A 34 -10.85 10.68 17.09
N GLY A 35 -12.10 10.30 16.76
CA GLY A 35 -13.11 11.25 16.29
C GLY A 35 -12.80 11.80 14.88
N ILE A 36 -13.71 12.64 14.37
CA ILE A 36 -13.64 13.12 12.97
C ILE A 36 -12.41 14.02 12.73
N ASN A 37 -12.11 14.93 13.66
CA ASN A 37 -10.97 15.85 13.52
C ASN A 37 -9.62 15.11 13.59
N GLY A 38 -9.50 14.15 14.50
CA GLY A 38 -8.33 13.29 14.59
C GLY A 38 -8.16 12.41 13.34
N LEU A 39 -9.27 11.88 12.81
CA LEU A 39 -9.26 11.12 11.57
C LEU A 39 -8.83 11.98 10.39
N ALA A 40 -9.34 13.20 10.26
CA ALA A 40 -8.94 14.14 9.21
C ALA A 40 -7.42 14.38 9.24
N LEU A 41 -6.89 14.71 10.41
CA LEU A 41 -5.45 14.93 10.59
C LEU A 41 -4.62 13.68 10.26
N TYR A 42 -5.05 12.52 10.74
CA TYR A 42 -4.36 11.24 10.46
C TYR A 42 -4.33 10.94 8.97
N MET A 43 -5.47 11.11 8.27
CA MET A 43 -5.56 10.85 6.84
C MET A 43 -4.76 11.85 5.99
N LEU A 44 -4.62 13.11 6.42
CA LEU A 44 -3.76 14.09 5.74
C LEU A 44 -2.27 13.71 5.81
N VAL A 45 -1.85 13.10 6.90
CA VAL A 45 -0.43 12.75 7.12
C VAL A 45 -0.05 11.41 6.48
N LEU A 46 -0.99 10.47 6.30
CA LEU A 46 -0.71 9.15 5.73
C LEU A 46 -0.10 9.16 4.32
N PRO A 47 -0.49 10.04 3.38
CA PRO A 47 0.16 10.14 2.08
C PRO A 47 1.64 10.51 2.17
N THR A 48 1.98 11.45 3.06
CA THR A 48 3.38 11.82 3.36
C THR A 48 4.15 10.61 3.90
N PHE A 49 3.55 9.85 4.82
CA PHE A 49 4.13 8.62 5.34
C PHE A 49 4.39 7.57 4.25
N SER A 50 3.43 7.36 3.36
CA SER A 50 3.54 6.42 2.23
C SER A 50 4.67 6.82 1.27
N LEU A 51 4.79 8.09 0.92
CA LEU A 51 5.85 8.60 0.06
C LEU A 51 7.22 8.39 0.71
N LEU A 52 7.38 8.80 1.97
CA LEU A 52 8.64 8.73 2.68
C LEU A 52 9.09 7.28 2.89
N ILE A 53 8.19 6.33 3.17
CA ILE A 53 8.53 4.89 3.19
C ILE A 53 9.02 4.42 1.82
N THR A 54 8.36 4.81 0.73
CA THR A 54 8.77 4.42 -0.62
C THR A 54 10.18 4.93 -0.95
N VAL A 55 10.47 6.19 -0.59
CA VAL A 55 11.79 6.80 -0.76
C VAL A 55 12.83 6.10 0.13
N SER A 56 12.50 5.83 1.39
CA SER A 56 13.40 5.22 2.37
C SER A 56 13.85 3.81 2.00
N GLN A 57 12.96 3.05 1.40
CA GLN A 57 13.25 1.69 0.94
C GLN A 57 14.02 1.67 -0.40
N ALA A 58 14.01 2.77 -1.17
CA ALA A 58 14.75 2.95 -2.42
C ALA A 58 14.59 1.78 -3.44
N GLY A 59 13.45 1.06 -3.43
CA GLY A 59 13.20 -0.11 -4.27
C GLY A 59 14.06 -1.35 -3.95
N VAL A 60 14.89 -1.26 -2.92
CA VAL A 60 15.87 -2.29 -2.53
C VAL A 60 15.23 -3.61 -2.08
N PRO A 61 14.11 -3.65 -1.33
CA PRO A 61 13.54 -4.91 -0.86
C PRO A 61 13.25 -5.92 -1.97
N LEU A 62 12.66 -5.47 -3.07
CA LEU A 62 12.35 -6.33 -4.22
C LEU A 62 13.64 -6.76 -4.95
N ALA A 63 14.59 -5.85 -5.13
CA ALA A 63 15.87 -6.14 -5.77
C ALA A 63 16.69 -7.16 -4.97
N LEU A 64 16.74 -7.00 -3.64
CA LEU A 64 17.42 -7.93 -2.75
C LEU A 64 16.82 -9.34 -2.84
N SER A 65 15.51 -9.47 -2.71
CA SER A 65 14.85 -10.79 -2.78
C SER A 65 15.11 -11.49 -4.10
N LYS A 66 15.11 -10.74 -5.21
CA LYS A 66 15.40 -11.28 -6.55
C LYS A 66 16.85 -11.74 -6.69
N LEU A 67 17.83 -10.93 -6.26
CA LEU A 67 19.25 -11.28 -6.36
C LEU A 67 19.63 -12.44 -5.45
N VAL A 68 19.09 -12.47 -4.24
CA VAL A 68 19.30 -13.61 -3.31
C VAL A 68 18.74 -14.91 -3.90
N ALA A 69 17.61 -14.86 -4.62
CA ALA A 69 16.99 -16.02 -5.24
C ALA A 69 17.72 -16.50 -6.51
N SER A 70 18.31 -15.58 -7.29
CA SER A 70 18.87 -15.89 -8.63
C SER A 70 20.39 -16.06 -8.64
N SER A 71 21.12 -15.64 -7.61
CA SER A 71 22.58 -15.62 -7.61
C SER A 71 23.19 -16.76 -6.80
N ASN A 72 24.30 -17.34 -7.30
CA ASN A 72 25.19 -18.20 -6.52
C ASN A 72 26.04 -17.41 -5.49
N LYS A 73 25.72 -16.14 -5.28
CA LYS A 73 26.42 -15.23 -4.36
C LYS A 73 26.01 -15.53 -2.92
N ARG A 74 26.84 -15.11 -1.99
CA ARG A 74 26.58 -15.27 -0.55
C ARG A 74 25.43 -14.35 -0.12
N PRO A 75 24.23 -14.85 0.13
CA PRO A 75 23.03 -14.03 0.43
C PRO A 75 23.23 -13.10 1.61
N HIS A 76 24.10 -13.52 2.55
CA HIS A 76 24.37 -12.77 3.76
C HIS A 76 25.22 -11.52 3.50
N GLU A 77 26.18 -11.57 2.57
CA GLU A 77 26.99 -10.41 2.23
C GLU A 77 26.16 -9.34 1.50
N LEU A 78 25.24 -9.77 0.62
CA LEU A 78 24.26 -8.87 0.00
C LEU A 78 23.38 -8.17 1.07
N TYR A 79 22.82 -8.95 1.99
CA TYR A 79 22.01 -8.44 3.08
C TYR A 79 22.76 -7.43 3.96
N SER A 80 23.98 -7.78 4.43
CA SER A 80 24.76 -6.91 5.32
C SER A 80 25.21 -5.62 4.63
N THR A 81 25.59 -5.66 3.35
CA THR A 81 25.94 -4.49 2.56
C THR A 81 24.78 -3.50 2.47
N LEU A 82 23.57 -4.01 2.20
CA LEU A 82 22.38 -3.17 2.07
C LEU A 82 21.89 -2.64 3.42
N LEU A 83 22.04 -3.41 4.48
CA LEU A 83 21.71 -2.97 5.83
C LEU A 83 22.55 -1.76 6.23
N LEU A 84 23.85 -1.79 5.96
CA LEU A 84 24.74 -0.65 6.22
C LEU A 84 24.39 0.55 5.34
N PHE A 85 24.25 0.34 4.02
CA PHE A 85 23.96 1.43 3.09
C PHE A 85 22.63 2.12 3.41
N LEU A 86 21.54 1.34 3.53
CA LEU A 86 20.23 1.89 3.86
C LEU A 86 20.17 2.42 5.30
N GLY A 87 20.95 1.88 6.22
CA GLY A 87 21.08 2.43 7.57
C GLY A 87 21.57 3.87 7.54
N VAL A 88 22.71 4.13 6.87
CA VAL A 88 23.25 5.49 6.71
C VAL A 88 22.30 6.39 5.92
N TYR A 89 21.77 5.89 4.80
CA TYR A 89 20.81 6.63 3.97
C TYR A 89 19.56 7.06 4.76
N ASN A 90 19.00 6.18 5.59
CA ASN A 90 17.80 6.50 6.38
C ASN A 90 18.09 7.43 7.56
N ILE A 91 19.31 7.44 8.11
CA ILE A 91 19.71 8.47 9.09
C ILE A 91 19.74 9.84 8.43
N ILE A 92 20.31 9.95 7.23
CA ILE A 92 20.32 11.21 6.48
C ILE A 92 18.89 11.63 6.15
N LEU A 93 18.05 10.70 5.69
CA LEU A 93 16.64 10.97 5.38
C LEU A 93 15.86 11.42 6.63
N LEU A 94 16.11 10.81 7.80
CA LEU A 94 15.52 11.22 9.07
C LEU A 94 15.81 12.71 9.36
N PHE A 95 17.08 13.14 9.28
CA PHE A 95 17.43 14.53 9.50
C PHE A 95 16.80 15.47 8.46
N LEU A 96 16.78 15.08 7.18
CA LEU A 96 16.13 15.85 6.13
C LEU A 96 14.63 16.05 6.41
N VAL A 97 13.92 14.99 6.84
CA VAL A 97 12.50 15.09 7.18
C VAL A 97 12.30 15.95 8.43
N LEU A 98 13.15 15.85 9.46
CA LEU A 98 13.05 16.71 10.64
C LEU A 98 13.21 18.20 10.29
N ILE A 99 14.18 18.54 9.43
CA ILE A 99 14.41 19.93 8.97
C ILE A 99 13.23 20.40 8.13
N SER A 100 12.69 19.56 7.26
CA SER A 100 11.57 19.91 6.38
C SER A 100 10.18 19.77 7.03
N ALA A 101 10.07 19.25 8.26
CA ALA A 101 8.80 18.96 8.91
C ALA A 101 7.89 20.19 9.02
N ASN A 102 8.46 21.36 9.36
CA ASN A 102 7.71 22.60 9.42
C ASN A 102 7.20 23.01 8.03
N PHE A 103 8.04 22.96 7.01
CA PHE A 103 7.66 23.27 5.63
C PHE A 103 6.55 22.33 5.13
N ILE A 104 6.64 21.02 5.41
CA ILE A 104 5.62 20.04 5.03
C ILE A 104 4.29 20.35 5.71
N SER A 105 4.29 20.65 7.01
CA SER A 105 3.06 20.88 7.76
C SER A 105 2.39 22.21 7.42
N THR A 106 3.15 23.31 7.34
CA THR A 106 2.60 24.67 7.14
C THR A 106 2.35 24.98 5.67
N ASN A 107 3.31 24.71 4.79
CA ASN A 107 3.26 25.13 3.40
C ASN A 107 2.64 24.07 2.46
N LEU A 108 2.82 22.78 2.73
CA LEU A 108 2.25 21.73 1.88
C LEU A 108 0.89 21.26 2.37
N LEU A 109 0.76 20.95 3.67
CA LEU A 109 -0.49 20.46 4.25
C LEU A 109 -1.38 21.56 4.83
N HIS A 110 -0.94 22.81 4.80
CA HIS A 110 -1.67 23.98 5.34
C HIS A 110 -2.29 23.74 6.73
N ASN A 111 -1.63 22.90 7.56
CA ASN A 111 -2.13 22.55 8.88
C ASN A 111 -0.99 22.35 9.87
N ASN A 112 -0.82 23.31 10.79
CA ASN A 112 0.22 23.28 11.82
C ASN A 112 0.12 22.04 12.74
N SER A 113 -1.08 21.49 12.91
CA SER A 113 -1.28 20.27 13.73
C SER A 113 -0.61 19.03 13.12
N CYS A 114 -0.24 19.05 11.82
CA CYS A 114 0.51 17.98 11.18
C CYS A 114 1.99 17.94 11.57
N TYR A 115 2.54 18.98 12.21
CA TYR A 115 3.97 19.07 12.52
C TYR A 115 4.48 17.92 13.36
N LEU A 116 3.87 17.65 14.52
CA LEU A 116 4.26 16.51 15.37
C LEU A 116 4.10 15.15 14.67
N PRO A 117 2.98 14.86 14.01
CA PRO A 117 2.85 13.65 13.20
C PRO A 117 3.95 13.45 12.15
N VAL A 118 4.36 14.51 11.44
CA VAL A 118 5.44 14.45 10.44
C VAL A 118 6.79 14.15 11.09
N ILE A 119 7.08 14.74 12.25
CA ILE A 119 8.26 14.36 13.07
C ILE A 119 8.19 12.88 13.44
N GLY A 120 7.02 12.39 13.86
CA GLY A 120 6.82 10.97 14.16
C GLY A 120 7.19 10.06 13.00
N ILE A 121 6.82 10.45 11.77
CA ILE A 121 7.19 9.71 10.55
C ILE A 121 8.71 9.61 10.40
N ALA A 122 9.44 10.71 10.61
CA ALA A 122 10.90 10.71 10.50
C ALA A 122 11.54 9.61 11.35
N PHE A 123 11.09 9.44 12.59
CA PHE A 123 11.60 8.41 13.49
C PHE A 123 11.18 6.98 13.09
N VAL A 124 10.02 6.79 12.48
CA VAL A 124 9.53 5.45 12.07
C VAL A 124 10.30 4.90 10.86
N ILE A 125 10.72 5.75 9.93
CA ILE A 125 11.33 5.39 8.65
C ILE A 125 12.51 4.41 8.77
N PRO A 126 13.53 4.61 9.62
CA PRO A 126 14.66 3.70 9.73
C PRO A 126 14.25 2.28 10.15
N PHE A 127 13.26 2.16 11.04
CA PHE A 127 12.81 0.87 11.56
C PHE A 127 12.01 0.08 10.52
N THR A 128 11.12 0.75 9.78
CA THR A 128 10.36 0.11 8.68
C THR A 128 11.28 -0.37 7.57
N THR A 129 12.31 0.38 7.23
CA THR A 129 13.29 -0.02 6.23
C THR A 129 14.13 -1.21 6.70
N LEU A 130 14.57 -1.21 7.97
CA LEU A 130 15.32 -2.32 8.56
C LEU A 130 14.52 -3.63 8.48
N SER A 131 13.27 -3.62 8.94
CA SER A 131 12.42 -4.81 8.93
C SER A 131 12.16 -5.30 7.50
N SER A 132 11.95 -4.39 6.56
CA SER A 132 11.71 -4.67 5.15
C SER A 132 12.91 -5.38 4.48
N ILE A 133 14.14 -4.96 4.77
CA ILE A 133 15.37 -5.60 4.26
C ILE A 133 15.46 -7.05 4.78
N ILE A 134 15.23 -7.25 6.07
CA ILE A 134 15.33 -8.57 6.69
C ILE A 134 14.25 -9.51 6.13
N ARG A 135 13.02 -9.03 5.98
CA ARG A 135 11.95 -9.81 5.34
C ARG A 135 12.31 -10.19 3.91
N SER A 136 12.85 -9.27 3.14
CA SER A 136 13.26 -9.51 1.75
C SER A 136 14.41 -10.53 1.62
N TYR A 137 15.33 -10.54 2.58
CA TYR A 137 16.36 -11.57 2.65
C TYR A 137 15.75 -12.98 2.83
N PHE A 138 14.79 -13.14 3.76
CA PHE A 138 14.12 -14.44 3.95
C PHE A 138 13.30 -14.87 2.73
N ILE A 139 12.62 -13.92 2.09
CA ILE A 139 11.89 -14.19 0.83
C ILE A 139 12.85 -14.67 -0.24
N GLY A 140 14.01 -14.02 -0.38
CA GLY A 140 15.03 -14.38 -1.37
C GLY A 140 15.61 -15.79 -1.16
N ILE A 141 15.84 -16.21 0.08
CA ILE A 141 16.31 -17.60 0.37
C ILE A 141 15.19 -18.64 0.29
N GLY A 142 13.96 -18.25 -0.04
CA GLY A 142 12.82 -19.16 -0.16
C GLY A 142 12.20 -19.61 1.17
N ASN A 143 12.55 -18.97 2.29
CA ASN A 143 11.96 -19.25 3.60
C ASN A 143 10.88 -18.21 3.91
N MET A 144 9.63 -18.52 3.54
CA MET A 144 8.51 -17.56 3.63
C MET A 144 7.86 -17.51 5.01
N LEU A 145 8.11 -18.48 5.89
CA LEU A 145 7.49 -18.57 7.22
C LEU A 145 7.86 -17.37 8.14
N PRO A 146 9.17 -17.04 8.35
CA PRO A 146 9.53 -15.92 9.23
C PRO A 146 8.95 -14.57 8.79
N PRO A 147 8.97 -14.16 7.49
CA PRO A 147 8.34 -12.92 7.05
C PRO A 147 6.84 -12.87 7.30
N VAL A 148 6.12 -13.97 7.04
CA VAL A 148 4.67 -14.03 7.25
C VAL A 148 4.32 -13.86 8.71
N ILE A 149 4.98 -14.62 9.61
CA ILE A 149 4.74 -14.53 11.04
C ILE A 149 5.13 -13.14 11.57
N SER A 150 6.25 -12.58 11.11
CA SER A 150 6.69 -11.23 11.47
C SER A 150 5.62 -10.17 11.13
N ASN A 151 5.03 -10.23 9.93
CA ASN A 151 3.95 -9.33 9.54
C ASN A 151 2.68 -9.51 10.40
N LEU A 152 2.37 -10.76 10.77
CA LEU A 152 1.25 -11.03 11.68
C LEU A 152 1.50 -10.47 13.08
N ILE A 153 2.70 -10.68 13.65
CA ILE A 153 3.11 -10.13 14.95
C ILE A 153 3.01 -8.60 14.94
N GLU A 154 3.55 -7.95 13.92
CA GLU A 154 3.50 -6.50 13.76
C GLU A 154 2.06 -5.98 13.78
N ASN A 155 1.18 -6.53 12.94
CA ASN A 155 -0.22 -6.10 12.90
C ASN A 155 -0.98 -6.46 14.18
N PHE A 156 -0.66 -7.57 14.83
CA PHE A 156 -1.26 -7.94 16.10
C PHE A 156 -0.90 -6.96 17.23
N ILE A 157 0.36 -6.51 17.28
CA ILE A 157 0.81 -5.50 18.23
C ILE A 157 0.11 -4.16 17.97
N ARG A 158 -0.01 -3.75 16.70
CA ARG A 158 -0.78 -2.54 16.32
C ARG A 158 -2.25 -2.67 16.71
N PHE A 159 -2.83 -3.85 16.55
CA PHE A 159 -4.21 -4.11 16.98
C PHE A 159 -4.37 -3.97 18.50
N ILE A 160 -3.48 -4.57 19.30
CA ILE A 160 -3.49 -4.43 20.76
C ILE A 160 -3.40 -2.96 21.14
N PHE A 161 -2.49 -2.20 20.53
CA PHE A 161 -2.36 -0.77 20.77
C PHE A 161 -3.66 -0.02 20.46
N ALA A 162 -4.20 -0.19 19.26
CA ALA A 162 -5.40 0.52 18.84
C ALA A 162 -6.59 0.20 19.74
N TYR A 163 -6.74 -1.04 20.18
CA TYR A 163 -7.88 -1.48 20.96
C TYR A 163 -7.78 -1.14 22.44
N TYR A 164 -6.62 -1.37 23.06
CA TYR A 164 -6.45 -1.21 24.53
C TYR A 164 -5.79 0.11 24.91
N LEU A 165 -4.70 0.47 24.25
CA LEU A 165 -3.86 1.57 24.71
C LEU A 165 -4.29 2.94 24.18
N LEU A 166 -4.85 3.00 22.95
CA LEU A 166 -5.23 4.28 22.35
C LEU A 166 -6.30 5.02 23.19
N GLY A 167 -7.15 4.29 23.90
CA GLY A 167 -8.16 4.87 24.80
C GLY A 167 -7.61 5.74 25.92
N PHE A 168 -6.39 5.48 26.39
CA PHE A 168 -5.74 6.29 27.43
C PHE A 168 -5.24 7.66 26.95
N PHE A 169 -5.20 7.86 25.63
CA PHE A 169 -4.66 9.07 25.02
C PHE A 169 -5.75 9.98 24.41
N THR A 170 -7.02 9.63 24.54
CA THR A 170 -8.14 10.39 23.93
C THR A 170 -8.28 11.82 24.44
N ASP A 171 -7.80 12.12 25.65
CA ASP A 171 -7.90 13.44 26.28
C ASP A 171 -6.80 14.42 25.82
N TYR A 172 -5.82 13.94 25.05
CA TYR A 172 -4.77 14.78 24.49
C TYR A 172 -5.23 15.47 23.22
N SER A 173 -4.48 16.48 22.77
CA SER A 173 -4.74 17.15 21.49
C SER A 173 -4.66 16.18 20.33
N THR A 174 -5.45 16.43 19.27
CA THR A 174 -5.50 15.57 18.07
C THR A 174 -4.13 15.36 17.43
N SER A 175 -3.25 16.37 17.47
CA SER A 175 -1.87 16.30 16.97
C SER A 175 -1.05 15.27 17.75
N ILE A 176 -1.15 15.25 19.09
CA ILE A 176 -0.44 14.31 19.96
C ILE A 176 -0.97 12.90 19.74
N ILE A 177 -2.28 12.73 19.65
CA ILE A 177 -2.89 11.40 19.41
C ILE A 177 -2.37 10.80 18.09
N VAL A 178 -2.39 11.56 17.02
CA VAL A 178 -1.91 11.11 15.71
C VAL A 178 -0.41 10.83 15.73
N PHE A 179 0.39 11.66 16.42
CA PHE A 179 1.81 11.41 16.64
C PHE A 179 2.05 10.08 17.36
N ILE A 180 1.31 9.79 18.44
CA ILE A 180 1.41 8.54 19.19
C ILE A 180 1.07 7.33 18.32
N ILE A 181 0.00 7.42 17.51
CA ILE A 181 -0.39 6.36 16.56
C ILE A 181 0.74 6.07 15.58
N ILE A 182 1.40 7.11 15.06
CA ILE A 182 2.50 6.96 14.11
C ILE A 182 3.74 6.38 14.81
N ILE A 183 4.16 6.94 15.94
CA ILE A 183 5.35 6.49 16.67
C ILE A 183 5.23 5.06 17.16
N PHE A 184 4.02 4.61 17.52
CA PHE A 184 3.81 3.23 17.95
C PHE A 184 4.18 2.20 16.87
N ASN A 185 4.22 2.60 15.60
CA ASN A 185 4.75 1.74 14.54
C ASN A 185 6.22 1.33 14.82
N ILE A 186 7.02 2.15 15.52
CA ILE A 186 8.39 1.78 15.91
C ILE A 186 8.37 0.53 16.79
N VAL A 187 7.49 0.51 17.79
CA VAL A 187 7.38 -0.62 18.72
C VAL A 187 6.99 -1.90 17.98
N SER A 188 5.98 -1.84 17.11
CA SER A 188 5.54 -3.00 16.35
C SER A 188 6.61 -3.49 15.37
N GLU A 189 7.33 -2.57 14.69
CA GLU A 189 8.42 -2.91 13.78
C GLU A 189 9.64 -3.46 14.53
N LEU A 190 9.99 -2.92 15.69
CA LEU A 190 11.08 -3.45 16.51
C LEU A 190 10.81 -4.88 16.96
N ILE A 191 9.63 -5.16 17.51
CA ILE A 191 9.29 -6.50 17.99
C ILE A 191 9.28 -7.50 16.83
N SER A 192 8.69 -7.11 15.68
CA SER A 192 8.69 -7.95 14.49
C SER A 192 10.09 -8.19 13.93
N THR A 193 10.95 -7.18 13.99
CA THR A 193 12.35 -7.27 13.56
C THR A 193 13.17 -8.16 14.48
N LEU A 194 13.02 -8.02 15.80
CA LEU A 194 13.67 -8.89 16.79
C LEU A 194 13.28 -10.35 16.59
N PHE A 195 11.99 -10.62 16.32
CA PHE A 195 11.53 -11.95 15.97
C PHE A 195 12.26 -12.50 14.73
N LEU A 196 12.40 -11.71 13.66
CA LEU A 196 13.11 -12.12 12.45
C LEU A 196 14.59 -12.42 12.72
N LEU A 197 15.25 -11.65 13.58
CA LEU A 197 16.66 -11.83 13.93
C LEU A 197 16.95 -13.16 14.62
N ILE A 198 15.97 -13.77 15.31
CA ILE A 198 16.11 -15.10 15.93
C ILE A 198 16.41 -16.16 14.86
N PHE A 199 15.83 -16.04 13.67
CA PHE A 199 15.99 -17.01 12.59
C PHE A 199 17.25 -16.82 11.75
N ILE A 200 18.01 -15.71 11.94
CA ILE A 200 19.27 -15.49 11.25
C ILE A 200 20.37 -16.28 12.00
N PRO A 201 21.07 -17.24 11.36
CA PRO A 201 22.12 -18.01 11.98
C PRO A 201 23.24 -17.12 12.54
N LYS A 202 23.68 -17.35 13.78
CA LYS A 202 24.71 -16.53 14.48
C LYS A 202 25.99 -16.34 13.67
N ARG A 203 26.48 -17.40 12.99
CA ARG A 203 27.67 -17.34 12.13
C ARG A 203 27.52 -16.39 10.92
N LYS A 204 26.31 -16.07 10.51
CA LYS A 204 25.98 -15.18 9.38
C LYS A 204 25.66 -13.74 9.83
N ARG A 205 25.87 -13.39 11.09
CA ARG A 205 25.61 -12.03 11.61
C ARG A 205 26.78 -11.07 11.44
N ARG A 206 27.90 -11.50 10.83
CA ARG A 206 29.02 -10.60 10.51
C ARG A 206 28.60 -9.60 9.46
N ILE A 207 28.82 -8.32 9.74
CA ILE A 207 28.52 -7.22 8.85
C ILE A 207 29.70 -7.05 7.90
N THR A 208 29.47 -7.18 6.60
CA THR A 208 30.46 -6.98 5.55
C THR A 208 29.90 -5.97 4.55
N PHE A 209 30.74 -5.07 4.05
CA PHE A 209 30.36 -4.13 3.01
C PHE A 209 31.11 -4.47 1.72
N ASN A 210 30.36 -4.56 0.61
CA ASN A 210 30.90 -4.83 -0.72
C ASN A 210 30.27 -3.92 -1.77
N ASN A 211 31.06 -3.02 -2.32
CA ASN A 211 30.59 -2.01 -3.27
C ASN A 211 30.09 -2.61 -4.59
N SER A 212 30.62 -3.76 -5.03
CA SER A 212 30.15 -4.42 -6.25
C SER A 212 28.71 -4.94 -6.08
N TYR A 213 28.38 -5.47 -4.90
CA TYR A 213 27.02 -5.91 -4.57
C TYR A 213 26.06 -4.74 -4.49
N LEU A 214 26.50 -3.61 -3.93
CA LEU A 214 25.68 -2.40 -3.89
C LEU A 214 25.31 -1.94 -5.30
N LYS A 215 26.28 -1.82 -6.21
CA LYS A 215 26.03 -1.41 -7.61
C LYS A 215 25.02 -2.33 -8.31
N GLU A 216 25.17 -3.64 -8.13
CA GLU A 216 24.28 -4.63 -8.75
C GLU A 216 22.84 -4.53 -8.22
N VAL A 217 22.69 -4.37 -6.90
CA VAL A 217 21.35 -4.19 -6.30
C VAL A 217 20.74 -2.89 -6.77
N MET A 218 21.49 -1.78 -6.79
CA MET A 218 20.98 -0.47 -7.20
C MET A 218 20.53 -0.46 -8.67
N CYS A 219 21.21 -1.18 -9.55
CA CYS A 219 20.79 -1.35 -10.94
C CYS A 219 19.35 -1.93 -11.07
N LEU A 220 18.97 -2.85 -10.19
CA LEU A 220 17.63 -3.43 -10.15
C LEU A 220 16.65 -2.61 -9.28
N ALA A 221 17.15 -1.94 -8.25
CA ALA A 221 16.34 -1.19 -7.29
C ALA A 221 15.79 0.11 -7.90
N ILE A 222 16.60 0.84 -8.68
CA ILE A 222 16.23 2.14 -9.26
C ILE A 222 14.96 2.05 -10.13
N PRO A 223 14.82 1.11 -11.10
CA PRO A 223 13.58 0.97 -11.86
C PRO A 223 12.35 0.63 -10.98
N ASN A 224 12.54 -0.21 -9.95
CA ASN A 224 11.48 -0.55 -9.02
C ASN A 224 11.06 0.65 -8.15
N LEU A 225 12.03 1.46 -7.73
CA LEU A 225 11.79 2.71 -7.01
C LEU A 225 10.90 3.64 -7.84
N PHE A 226 11.24 3.90 -9.10
CA PHE A 226 10.46 4.80 -9.95
C PHE A 226 9.02 4.34 -10.12
N SER A 227 8.78 3.04 -10.30
CA SER A 227 7.43 2.50 -10.40
C SER A 227 6.60 2.72 -9.13
N SER A 228 7.18 2.47 -7.96
CA SER A 228 6.50 2.66 -6.66
C SER A 228 6.37 4.13 -6.30
N PHE A 229 7.39 4.94 -6.65
CA PHE A 229 7.43 6.37 -6.38
C PHE A 229 6.29 7.12 -7.08
N ILE A 230 6.01 6.81 -8.35
CA ILE A 230 4.93 7.46 -9.09
C ILE A 230 3.60 7.32 -8.35
N GLY A 231 3.26 6.11 -7.91
CA GLY A 231 2.02 5.87 -7.17
C GLY A 231 1.98 6.58 -5.82
N SER A 232 3.06 6.49 -5.03
CA SER A 232 3.14 7.15 -3.72
C SER A 232 3.19 8.66 -3.83
N PHE A 233 3.83 9.20 -4.88
CA PHE A 233 3.90 10.64 -5.15
C PHE A 233 2.54 11.18 -5.58
N THR A 234 1.81 10.46 -6.43
CA THR A 234 0.43 10.82 -6.78
C THR A 234 -0.44 10.89 -5.53
N TYR A 235 -0.39 9.87 -4.67
CA TYR A 235 -1.14 9.83 -3.42
C TYR A 235 -0.74 10.98 -2.47
N PHE A 236 0.54 11.36 -2.44
CA PHE A 236 1.04 12.49 -1.65
C PHE A 236 0.55 13.84 -2.19
N LEU A 237 0.47 14.01 -3.50
CA LEU A 237 0.02 15.24 -4.12
C LEU A 237 -1.50 15.48 -3.96
N GLU A 238 -2.30 14.43 -3.84
CA GLU A 238 -3.76 14.56 -3.72
C GLU A 238 -4.22 15.52 -2.61
N PRO A 239 -3.85 15.33 -1.33
CA PRO A 239 -4.27 16.25 -0.28
C PRO A 239 -3.66 17.65 -0.44
N ILE A 240 -2.46 17.77 -0.97
CA ILE A 240 -1.79 19.07 -1.19
C ILE A 240 -2.56 19.88 -2.22
N ILE A 241 -2.83 19.30 -3.38
CA ILE A 241 -3.58 19.97 -4.46
C ILE A 241 -4.99 20.33 -3.99
N LEU A 242 -5.63 19.41 -3.24
CA LEU A 242 -6.96 19.63 -2.68
C LEU A 242 -6.98 20.85 -1.73
N LEU A 243 -6.02 20.91 -0.81
CA LEU A 243 -5.94 22.01 0.17
C LEU A 243 -5.52 23.33 -0.45
N LEU A 244 -4.68 23.31 -1.50
CA LEU A 244 -4.22 24.50 -2.19
C LEU A 244 -5.31 25.17 -3.05
N LEU A 245 -6.14 24.37 -3.72
CA LEU A 245 -7.10 24.86 -4.72
C LEU A 245 -8.55 24.91 -4.22
N SER A 246 -8.85 24.30 -3.08
CA SER A 246 -10.20 24.31 -2.52
C SER A 246 -10.43 25.56 -1.69
N SER A 247 -11.63 26.14 -1.81
CA SER A 247 -12.10 27.28 -1.01
C SER A 247 -12.81 26.88 0.29
N SER A 248 -13.11 25.59 0.48
CA SER A 248 -13.89 25.10 1.62
C SER A 248 -13.07 24.97 2.90
N ASN A 249 -13.54 25.54 4.00
CA ASN A 249 -12.90 25.44 5.32
C ASN A 249 -12.93 24.02 5.91
N ASN A 250 -13.85 23.16 5.44
CA ASN A 250 -14.05 21.80 5.97
C ASN A 250 -13.41 20.72 5.09
N ILE A 251 -12.67 21.11 4.06
CA ILE A 251 -12.13 20.16 3.06
C ILE A 251 -11.23 19.06 3.68
N SER A 252 -10.49 19.38 4.73
CA SER A 252 -9.66 18.42 5.45
C SER A 252 -10.50 17.33 6.16
N ILE A 253 -11.68 17.72 6.69
CA ILE A 253 -12.61 16.80 7.34
C ILE A 253 -13.24 15.88 6.29
N ASP A 254 -13.70 16.46 5.17
CA ASP A 254 -14.28 15.69 4.06
C ASP A 254 -13.26 14.72 3.43
N TYR A 255 -12.01 15.15 3.29
CA TYR A 255 -10.90 14.28 2.89
C TYR A 255 -10.68 13.14 3.89
N GLY A 256 -10.73 13.43 5.18
CA GLY A 256 -10.64 12.44 6.25
C GLY A 256 -11.79 11.42 6.20
N ILE A 257 -13.03 11.87 5.99
CA ILE A 257 -14.21 11.02 5.83
C ILE A 257 -14.06 10.12 4.59
N LEU A 258 -13.70 10.69 3.45
CA LEU A 258 -13.54 9.97 2.19
C LEU A 258 -12.45 8.89 2.30
N THR A 259 -11.27 9.25 2.80
CA THR A 259 -10.11 8.35 2.85
C THR A 259 -10.09 7.45 4.09
N GLY A 260 -10.76 7.87 5.17
CA GLY A 260 -10.80 7.14 6.44
C GLY A 260 -11.95 6.14 6.57
N TYR A 261 -13.14 6.49 6.08
CA TYR A 261 -14.32 5.61 6.15
C TYR A 261 -14.66 4.97 4.81
N VAL A 262 -14.73 5.78 3.73
CA VAL A 262 -15.28 5.32 2.45
C VAL A 262 -14.30 4.44 1.69
N TYR A 263 -13.05 4.89 1.49
CA TYR A 263 -12.06 4.10 0.74
C TYR A 263 -11.74 2.74 1.36
N PRO A 264 -11.55 2.59 2.69
CA PRO A 264 -11.30 1.28 3.27
C PRO A 264 -12.44 0.29 3.02
N LEU A 265 -13.69 0.76 3.11
CA LEU A 265 -14.86 -0.05 2.85
C LEU A 265 -14.95 -0.42 1.36
N LEU A 266 -14.82 0.56 0.47
CA LEU A 266 -14.84 0.36 -0.98
C LEU A 266 -13.74 -0.58 -1.46
N LEU A 267 -12.54 -0.51 -0.89
CA LEU A 267 -11.40 -1.33 -1.30
C LEU A 267 -11.38 -2.73 -0.67
N LEU A 268 -12.25 -3.02 0.29
CA LEU A 268 -12.31 -4.33 0.95
C LEU A 268 -12.46 -5.51 -0.03
N PRO A 269 -13.39 -5.49 -1.02
CA PRO A 269 -13.54 -6.60 -1.96
C PRO A 269 -12.31 -6.83 -2.83
N THR A 270 -11.48 -5.80 -3.08
CA THR A 270 -10.23 -5.97 -3.86
C THR A 270 -9.29 -6.98 -3.23
N PHE A 271 -9.37 -7.22 -1.91
CA PHE A 271 -8.51 -8.21 -1.24
C PHE A 271 -8.80 -9.62 -1.71
N PHE A 272 -10.08 -9.96 -1.86
CA PHE A 272 -10.49 -11.26 -2.41
C PHE A 272 -10.01 -11.42 -3.85
N VAL A 273 -10.20 -10.40 -4.68
CA VAL A 273 -9.78 -10.43 -6.09
C VAL A 273 -8.26 -10.51 -6.22
N ASN A 274 -7.52 -9.76 -5.41
CA ASN A 274 -6.06 -9.82 -5.40
C ASN A 274 -5.53 -11.21 -4.96
N ALA A 275 -6.16 -11.84 -3.98
CA ALA A 275 -5.77 -13.16 -3.52
C ALA A 275 -6.01 -14.22 -4.62
N THR A 276 -7.18 -14.20 -5.25
CA THR A 276 -7.49 -15.12 -6.36
C THR A 276 -6.59 -14.87 -7.58
N ALA A 277 -6.34 -13.61 -7.93
CA ALA A 277 -5.45 -13.22 -9.02
C ALA A 277 -4.01 -13.70 -8.77
N GLN A 278 -3.46 -13.52 -7.56
CA GLN A 278 -2.13 -14.01 -7.20
C GLN A 278 -2.02 -15.55 -7.22
N ALA A 279 -3.07 -16.27 -6.85
CA ALA A 279 -3.12 -17.73 -6.95
C ALA A 279 -3.04 -18.24 -8.40
N LEU A 280 -3.49 -17.43 -9.37
CA LEU A 280 -3.40 -17.72 -10.80
C LEU A 280 -2.00 -17.57 -11.38
N LEU A 281 -1.16 -16.73 -10.81
CA LEU A 281 0.15 -16.40 -11.38
C LEU A 281 1.01 -17.64 -11.72
N PRO A 282 1.20 -18.62 -10.81
CA PRO A 282 2.00 -19.81 -11.12
C PRO A 282 1.34 -20.74 -12.15
N ILE A 283 0.01 -20.70 -12.27
CA ILE A 283 -0.75 -21.51 -13.22
C ILE A 283 -0.58 -20.92 -14.63
N LEU A 284 -0.67 -19.61 -14.75
CA LEU A 284 -0.55 -18.90 -16.02
C LEU A 284 0.89 -18.85 -16.54
N SER A 285 1.89 -18.77 -15.66
CA SER A 285 3.29 -18.70 -16.07
C SER A 285 3.85 -20.04 -16.57
N ASN A 286 3.20 -21.17 -16.25
CA ASN A 286 3.73 -22.50 -16.54
C ASN A 286 3.06 -23.22 -17.74
N SER A 287 2.12 -22.60 -18.45
CA SER A 287 1.33 -23.35 -19.43
C SER A 287 0.86 -22.54 -20.66
N ASN A 288 1.21 -23.11 -21.81
CA ASN A 288 0.63 -22.76 -23.11
C ASN A 288 -0.57 -23.67 -23.51
N ASN A 289 -1.28 -24.25 -22.55
CA ASN A 289 -2.31 -25.26 -22.81
C ASN A 289 -3.72 -24.67 -22.89
N LYS A 290 -4.56 -25.21 -23.81
CA LYS A 290 -6.01 -24.87 -23.95
C LYS A 290 -6.79 -24.95 -22.63
N ASN A 291 -6.35 -25.79 -21.68
CA ASN A 291 -6.98 -25.94 -20.36
C ASN A 291 -6.77 -24.71 -19.44
N THR A 292 -5.67 -23.99 -19.60
CA THR A 292 -5.41 -22.76 -18.80
C THR A 292 -6.28 -21.60 -19.25
N ASN A 293 -6.57 -21.47 -20.55
CA ASN A 293 -7.49 -20.45 -21.05
C ASN A 293 -8.92 -20.70 -20.56
N LYS A 294 -9.36 -21.96 -20.48
CA LYS A 294 -10.68 -22.29 -19.88
C LYS A 294 -10.75 -21.92 -18.41
N LEU A 295 -9.70 -22.23 -17.64
CA LEU A 295 -9.62 -21.90 -16.23
C LEU A 295 -9.61 -20.39 -16.03
N LEU A 296 -8.84 -19.65 -16.82
CA LEU A 296 -8.75 -18.20 -16.78
C LEU A 296 -10.11 -17.55 -17.06
N ARG A 297 -10.82 -17.97 -18.11
CA ARG A 297 -12.19 -17.52 -18.43
C ARG A 297 -13.14 -17.80 -17.27
N PHE A 298 -13.10 -18.97 -16.69
CA PHE A 298 -13.96 -19.36 -15.56
C PHE A 298 -13.71 -18.46 -14.34
N ILE A 299 -12.45 -18.17 -14.00
CA ILE A 299 -12.10 -17.32 -12.87
C ILE A 299 -12.48 -15.86 -13.15
N ILE A 300 -12.25 -15.35 -14.35
CA ILE A 300 -12.72 -14.02 -14.75
C ILE A 300 -14.24 -13.93 -14.57
N PHE A 301 -14.98 -14.95 -15.00
CA PHE A 301 -16.44 -14.99 -14.84
C PHE A 301 -16.89 -14.94 -13.37
N ILE A 302 -16.22 -15.70 -12.48
CA ILE A 302 -16.49 -15.65 -11.03
C ILE A 302 -16.22 -14.26 -10.47
N ILE A 303 -15.10 -13.64 -10.85
CA ILE A 303 -14.74 -12.31 -10.36
C ILE A 303 -15.70 -11.24 -10.92
N LEU A 304 -16.18 -11.39 -12.15
CA LEU A 304 -17.22 -10.53 -12.71
C LEU A 304 -18.51 -10.61 -11.89
N LEU A 305 -18.98 -11.82 -11.60
CA LEU A 305 -20.17 -12.02 -10.74
C LEU A 305 -19.97 -11.44 -9.33
N PHE A 306 -18.80 -11.67 -8.75
CA PHE A 306 -18.45 -11.11 -7.44
C PHE A 306 -18.42 -9.57 -7.48
N SER A 307 -17.84 -8.98 -8.52
CA SER A 307 -17.74 -7.52 -8.69
C SER A 307 -19.13 -6.89 -8.87
N ILE A 308 -19.99 -7.50 -9.64
CA ILE A 308 -21.40 -7.05 -9.79
C ILE A 308 -22.11 -7.13 -8.46
N GLY A 309 -22.03 -8.29 -7.79
CA GLY A 309 -22.68 -8.51 -6.49
C GLY A 309 -22.24 -7.50 -5.42
N THR A 310 -20.94 -7.25 -5.29
CA THR A 310 -20.41 -6.26 -4.34
C THR A 310 -20.82 -4.84 -4.66
N THR A 311 -20.86 -4.47 -5.95
CA THR A 311 -21.36 -3.17 -6.40
C THR A 311 -22.82 -2.96 -5.98
N PHE A 312 -23.69 -3.96 -6.22
CA PHE A 312 -25.08 -3.91 -5.79
C PHE A 312 -25.22 -3.82 -4.25
N VAL A 313 -24.39 -4.56 -3.50
CA VAL A 313 -24.41 -4.49 -2.03
C VAL A 313 -24.06 -3.07 -1.54
N PHE A 314 -23.06 -2.42 -2.13
CA PHE A 314 -22.72 -1.04 -1.75
C PHE A 314 -23.75 -0.01 -2.17
N LEU A 315 -24.41 -0.19 -3.31
CA LEU A 315 -25.48 0.70 -3.77
C LEU A 315 -26.73 0.59 -2.88
N LEU A 316 -27.13 -0.62 -2.48
CA LEU A 316 -28.35 -0.87 -1.74
C LEU A 316 -28.17 -0.76 -0.22
N PHE A 317 -27.03 -1.18 0.30
CA PHE A 317 -26.79 -1.33 1.74
C PHE A 317 -25.58 -0.53 2.25
N GLY A 318 -25.02 0.38 1.46
CA GLY A 318 -23.81 1.13 1.81
C GLY A 318 -23.97 1.98 3.08
N ASP A 319 -25.15 2.54 3.32
CA ASP A 319 -25.53 3.27 4.53
C ASP A 319 -25.50 2.36 5.77
N LYS A 320 -26.13 1.20 5.66
CA LYS A 320 -26.18 0.20 6.74
C LYS A 320 -24.80 -0.37 7.05
N LEU A 321 -23.95 -0.55 6.02
CA LEU A 321 -22.58 -1.01 6.19
C LEU A 321 -21.72 0.03 6.90
N LEU A 322 -21.84 1.31 6.57
CA LEU A 322 -21.14 2.40 7.28
C LEU A 322 -21.60 2.46 8.75
N LEU A 323 -22.90 2.39 8.98
CA LEU A 323 -23.45 2.38 10.34
C LEU A 323 -22.97 1.16 11.14
N PHE A 324 -23.00 -0.03 10.53
CA PHE A 324 -22.59 -1.27 11.21
C PHE A 324 -21.10 -1.28 11.57
N ILE A 325 -20.23 -0.76 10.65
CA ILE A 325 -18.77 -0.82 10.83
C ILE A 325 -18.24 0.37 11.64
N TYR A 326 -18.73 1.58 11.36
CA TYR A 326 -18.19 2.82 11.93
C TYR A 326 -19.15 3.53 12.90
N HIS A 327 -20.36 2.96 13.13
CA HIS A 327 -21.41 3.55 13.96
C HIS A 327 -21.83 4.97 13.56
N ASN A 328 -21.63 5.31 12.28
CA ASN A 328 -22.02 6.60 11.71
C ASN A 328 -22.36 6.49 10.21
N TYR A 329 -22.98 7.54 9.66
CA TYR A 329 -23.36 7.63 8.25
C TYR A 329 -22.43 8.55 7.45
N PHE A 330 -21.30 9.00 8.03
CA PHE A 330 -20.40 9.93 7.36
C PHE A 330 -19.86 9.33 6.06
N GLY A 331 -19.96 10.11 4.98
CA GLY A 331 -19.47 9.70 3.66
C GLY A 331 -20.42 8.77 2.88
N PHE A 332 -21.65 8.53 3.33
CA PHE A 332 -22.60 7.70 2.58
C PHE A 332 -22.82 8.18 1.14
N LYS A 333 -22.97 9.50 0.94
CA LYS A 333 -23.11 10.10 -0.40
C LYS A 333 -21.88 9.78 -1.27
N TYR A 334 -20.68 9.87 -0.69
CA TYR A 334 -19.42 9.58 -1.38
C TYR A 334 -19.32 8.08 -1.75
N LEU A 335 -19.68 7.20 -0.80
CA LEU A 335 -19.70 5.76 -1.05
C LEU A 335 -20.65 5.39 -2.18
N ARG A 336 -21.86 5.96 -2.18
CA ARG A 336 -22.87 5.69 -3.22
C ARG A 336 -22.40 6.10 -4.61
N ILE A 337 -21.75 7.26 -4.75
CA ILE A 337 -21.20 7.71 -6.03
C ILE A 337 -20.05 6.80 -6.48
N LEU A 338 -19.12 6.50 -5.57
CA LEU A 338 -17.97 5.66 -5.87
C LEU A 338 -18.34 4.21 -6.22
N SER A 339 -19.41 3.70 -5.62
CA SER A 339 -19.86 2.34 -5.86
C SER A 339 -20.37 2.10 -7.30
N LEU A 340 -20.82 3.15 -8.01
CA LEU A 340 -21.24 3.03 -9.42
C LEU A 340 -20.16 2.46 -10.34
N PHE A 341 -18.89 2.79 -10.08
CA PHE A 341 -17.76 2.36 -10.88
C PHE A 341 -16.89 1.29 -10.20
N SER A 342 -17.28 0.83 -9.01
CA SER A 342 -16.53 -0.17 -8.24
C SER A 342 -16.36 -1.50 -8.99
N PHE A 343 -17.29 -1.87 -9.86
CA PHE A 343 -17.16 -2.99 -10.75
C PHE A 343 -15.86 -2.98 -11.56
N PHE A 344 -15.52 -1.87 -12.19
CA PHE A 344 -14.28 -1.73 -12.96
C PHE A 344 -13.05 -1.82 -12.07
N LEU A 345 -13.12 -1.26 -10.85
CA LEU A 345 -12.03 -1.31 -9.87
C LEU A 345 -11.69 -2.76 -9.46
N TYR A 346 -12.70 -3.60 -9.26
CA TYR A 346 -12.48 -4.96 -8.78
C TYR A 346 -11.94 -5.91 -9.85
N ILE A 347 -12.08 -5.59 -11.13
CA ILE A 347 -11.53 -6.43 -12.21
C ILE A 347 -10.06 -6.13 -12.49
N GLN A 348 -9.59 -4.91 -12.30
CA GLN A 348 -8.23 -4.48 -12.65
C GLN A 348 -7.08 -5.36 -12.12
N PRO A 349 -7.12 -5.91 -10.88
CA PRO A 349 -6.05 -6.77 -10.39
C PRO A 349 -5.79 -8.00 -11.24
N ILE A 350 -6.82 -8.54 -11.92
CA ILE A 350 -6.63 -9.71 -12.82
C ILE A 350 -5.75 -9.32 -14.00
N PHE A 351 -6.00 -8.18 -14.62
CA PHE A 351 -5.22 -7.71 -15.78
C PHE A 351 -3.75 -7.51 -15.40
N SER A 352 -3.50 -6.96 -14.21
CA SER A 352 -2.13 -6.80 -13.69
C SER A 352 -1.41 -8.14 -13.53
N ILE A 353 -2.10 -9.17 -13.05
CA ILE A 353 -1.53 -10.52 -12.90
C ILE A 353 -1.31 -11.19 -14.27
N ILE A 354 -2.17 -10.98 -15.24
CA ILE A 354 -1.97 -11.45 -16.61
C ILE A 354 -0.70 -10.84 -17.18
N PHE A 355 -0.48 -9.53 -17.07
CA PHE A 355 0.76 -8.88 -17.53
C PHE A 355 2.00 -9.42 -16.81
N LEU A 356 1.91 -9.72 -15.52
CA LEU A 356 3.00 -10.36 -14.77
C LEU A 356 3.29 -11.78 -15.28
N SER A 357 2.26 -12.58 -15.56
CA SER A 357 2.40 -13.96 -15.98
C SER A 357 3.08 -14.12 -17.34
N ILE A 358 2.85 -13.18 -18.26
CA ILE A 358 3.48 -13.12 -19.59
C ILE A 358 4.84 -12.39 -19.59
N GLY A 359 5.32 -11.93 -18.40
CA GLY A 359 6.59 -11.21 -18.26
C GLY A 359 6.58 -9.76 -18.73
N LYS A 360 5.43 -9.19 -19.08
CA LYS A 360 5.27 -7.81 -19.58
C LYS A 360 5.11 -6.79 -18.46
N THR A 361 6.04 -6.77 -17.52
CA THR A 361 6.02 -5.84 -16.37
C THR A 361 6.01 -4.35 -16.76
N LYS A 362 6.51 -4.01 -17.95
CA LYS A 362 6.46 -2.65 -18.51
C LYS A 362 5.02 -2.13 -18.64
N TYR A 363 4.05 -2.99 -18.90
CA TYR A 363 2.65 -2.56 -19.02
C TYR A 363 2.07 -2.15 -17.67
N ILE A 364 2.48 -2.79 -16.57
CA ILE A 364 2.08 -2.35 -15.23
C ILE A 364 2.62 -0.95 -14.93
N PHE A 365 3.88 -0.69 -15.31
CA PHE A 365 4.46 0.65 -15.19
C PHE A 365 3.70 1.69 -16.01
N TYR A 366 3.39 1.41 -17.28
CA TYR A 366 2.61 2.31 -18.12
C TYR A 366 1.18 2.54 -17.60
N THR A 367 0.52 1.49 -17.10
CA THR A 367 -0.81 1.65 -16.49
C THR A 367 -0.76 2.53 -15.24
N THR A 368 0.28 2.43 -14.42
CA THR A 368 0.47 3.30 -13.24
C THR A 368 0.71 4.74 -13.67
N LEU A 369 1.56 4.99 -14.68
CA LEU A 369 1.81 6.33 -15.21
C LEU A 369 0.54 6.99 -15.74
N VAL A 370 -0.20 6.28 -16.61
CA VAL A 370 -1.45 6.77 -17.19
C VAL A 370 -2.48 7.04 -16.09
N SER A 371 -2.61 6.13 -15.13
CA SER A 371 -3.49 6.29 -13.97
C SER A 371 -3.16 7.55 -13.18
N SER A 372 -1.89 7.74 -12.83
CA SER A 372 -1.42 8.89 -12.05
C SER A 372 -1.68 10.21 -12.77
N PHE A 373 -1.38 10.26 -14.07
CA PHE A 373 -1.60 11.45 -14.90
C PHE A 373 -3.09 11.80 -15.02
N ILE A 374 -3.93 10.83 -15.37
CA ILE A 374 -5.38 11.04 -15.47
C ILE A 374 -5.95 11.51 -14.13
N ARG A 375 -5.56 10.86 -13.03
CA ARG A 375 -6.08 11.17 -11.71
C ARG A 375 -5.77 12.60 -11.28
N LEU A 376 -4.52 13.05 -11.40
CA LEU A 376 -4.13 14.40 -11.00
C LEU A 376 -4.69 15.47 -11.95
N SER A 377 -4.63 15.25 -13.28
CA SER A 377 -5.13 16.21 -14.25
C SER A 377 -6.64 16.43 -14.13
N THR A 378 -7.43 15.35 -14.03
CA THR A 378 -8.88 15.47 -13.84
C THR A 378 -9.24 16.08 -12.48
N MET A 379 -8.50 15.77 -11.41
CA MET A 379 -8.69 16.38 -10.10
C MET A 379 -8.48 17.89 -10.15
N ILE A 380 -7.40 18.36 -10.78
CA ILE A 380 -7.12 19.80 -10.95
C ILE A 380 -8.23 20.47 -11.75
N ILE A 381 -8.65 19.86 -12.88
CA ILE A 381 -9.72 20.41 -13.70
C ILE A 381 -11.01 20.59 -12.87
N PHE A 382 -11.44 19.56 -12.13
CA PHE A 382 -12.65 19.68 -11.32
C PHE A 382 -12.51 20.67 -10.15
N LEU A 383 -11.32 20.84 -9.57
CA LEU A 383 -11.07 21.84 -8.54
C LEU A 383 -11.19 23.26 -9.12
N LEU A 384 -10.75 23.50 -10.35
CA LEU A 384 -10.90 24.80 -11.01
C LEU A 384 -12.38 25.16 -11.31
N PHE A 385 -13.29 24.18 -11.28
CA PHE A 385 -14.74 24.36 -11.37
C PHE A 385 -15.45 24.33 -10.01
N ASP A 386 -14.70 24.48 -8.89
CA ASP A 386 -15.22 24.50 -7.52
C ASP A 386 -15.98 23.26 -7.06
N PHE A 387 -15.61 22.07 -7.59
CA PHE A 387 -16.23 20.82 -7.15
C PHE A 387 -15.74 20.33 -5.77
N GLU A 388 -14.82 21.02 -5.12
CA GLU A 388 -14.29 20.72 -3.78
C GLU A 388 -13.92 19.22 -3.62
N ILE A 389 -14.45 18.52 -2.59
CA ILE A 389 -14.16 17.11 -2.32
C ILE A 389 -14.64 16.18 -3.47
N TYR A 390 -15.70 16.58 -4.20
CA TYR A 390 -16.17 15.82 -5.35
C TYR A 390 -15.16 15.75 -6.49
N SER A 391 -14.22 16.69 -6.58
CA SER A 391 -13.10 16.64 -7.52
C SER A 391 -12.28 15.37 -7.36
N LEU A 392 -12.02 14.95 -6.11
CA LEU A 392 -11.33 13.71 -5.79
C LEU A 392 -12.15 12.47 -6.13
N ILE A 393 -13.46 12.52 -5.90
CA ILE A 393 -14.39 11.44 -6.19
C ILE A 393 -14.49 11.22 -7.70
N TYR A 394 -14.76 12.27 -8.47
CA TYR A 394 -14.91 12.18 -9.94
C TYR A 394 -13.57 11.83 -10.62
N SER A 395 -12.47 12.40 -10.15
CA SER A 395 -11.15 12.01 -10.68
C SER A 395 -10.85 10.53 -10.44
N PHE A 396 -11.24 9.99 -9.28
CA PHE A 396 -11.11 8.54 -8.99
C PHE A 396 -11.95 7.70 -9.95
N LEU A 397 -13.20 8.08 -10.20
CA LEU A 397 -14.10 7.35 -11.12
C LEU A 397 -13.57 7.34 -12.55
N ILE A 398 -13.18 8.53 -13.07
CA ILE A 398 -12.60 8.67 -14.42
C ILE A 398 -11.30 7.85 -14.50
N ASN A 399 -10.45 7.95 -13.51
CA ASN A 399 -9.20 7.18 -13.47
C ASN A 399 -9.47 5.67 -13.53
N VAL A 400 -10.38 5.15 -12.70
CA VAL A 400 -10.72 3.71 -12.68
C VAL A 400 -11.26 3.26 -14.06
N PHE A 401 -12.12 4.04 -14.65
CA PHE A 401 -12.70 3.73 -15.97
C PHE A 401 -11.65 3.78 -17.09
N CYS A 402 -10.87 4.86 -17.17
CA CYS A 402 -9.85 5.02 -18.20
C CYS A 402 -8.73 3.98 -18.08
N THR A 403 -8.28 3.66 -16.86
CA THR A 403 -7.27 2.62 -16.66
C THR A 403 -7.80 1.24 -17.03
N PHE A 404 -9.05 0.93 -16.76
CA PHE A 404 -9.70 -0.30 -17.20
C PHE A 404 -9.71 -0.42 -18.72
N ILE A 405 -10.12 0.63 -19.45
CA ILE A 405 -10.08 0.65 -20.92
C ILE A 405 -8.66 0.48 -21.44
N TYR A 406 -7.71 1.18 -20.86
CA TYR A 406 -6.30 1.10 -21.25
C TYR A 406 -5.72 -0.30 -21.05
N GLN A 407 -6.06 -0.96 -19.94
CA GLN A 407 -5.65 -2.35 -19.68
C GLN A 407 -6.26 -3.33 -20.72
N ILE A 408 -7.53 -3.16 -21.09
CA ILE A 408 -8.16 -3.96 -22.17
C ILE A 408 -7.46 -3.73 -23.49
N TYR A 409 -7.13 -2.49 -23.84
CA TYR A 409 -6.38 -2.17 -25.05
C TYR A 409 -5.02 -2.90 -25.08
N LEU A 410 -4.28 -2.89 -23.97
CA LEU A 410 -3.00 -3.58 -23.86
C LEU A 410 -3.13 -5.11 -24.01
N ILE A 411 -4.19 -5.69 -23.47
CA ILE A 411 -4.48 -7.13 -23.58
C ILE A 411 -4.79 -7.51 -25.03
N LYS A 412 -5.60 -6.70 -25.72
CA LYS A 412 -5.90 -6.92 -27.14
C LYS A 412 -4.65 -6.80 -28.01
N LYS A 413 -3.77 -5.85 -27.72
CA LYS A 413 -2.50 -5.65 -28.44
C LYS A 413 -1.57 -6.87 -28.37
N GLU A 414 -1.66 -7.68 -27.33
CA GLU A 414 -0.84 -8.89 -27.14
C GLU A 414 -1.54 -10.18 -27.60
N ASP A 415 -2.67 -10.07 -28.29
CA ASP A 415 -3.48 -11.20 -28.77
C ASP A 415 -3.82 -12.22 -27.66
N ILE A 416 -3.97 -11.75 -26.43
CA ILE A 416 -4.34 -12.61 -25.31
C ILE A 416 -5.84 -12.88 -25.41
N LEU A 417 -6.19 -14.11 -25.82
CA LEU A 417 -7.57 -14.58 -25.93
C LEU A 417 -8.23 -14.68 -24.54
N LEU A 418 -8.80 -13.58 -24.07
CA LEU A 418 -9.57 -13.54 -22.82
C LEU A 418 -11.05 -13.81 -23.03
N PHE A 419 -11.57 -13.53 -24.24
CA PHE A 419 -12.98 -13.65 -24.61
C PHE A 419 -13.19 -14.59 -25.80
#